data_23de6aee903a69d26acde30cf23cfd54
#
_entry.id   23de6aee903a69d26acde30cf23cfd54
#
_cell.length_a   1.000
_cell.length_b   1.000
_cell.length_c   1.000
_cell.angle_alpha   90.00
_cell.angle_beta   90.00
_cell.angle_gamma   90.00
#
_symmetry.space_group_name_H-M   'P 1'
#
loop_
_entity.id
_entity.type
_entity.pdbx_description
1 polymer ?
#
loop_
_entity_poly.entity_id
_entity_poly.type
_entity_poly.pdbx_seq_one_letter_code
_entity_poly.pdbx_strand_id
1 'polypeptide(L)'
;SSFCRKKLKCVIVFLCPFLWLFGLHGSAMVNGLVSPVLQANSLANAEILASGQELTVANGGHIVTQQFLDQFMTVTGAGLTLGAVFFMTVFAKSKKYRELGNLALLPAFFNINESIIFSTPIVMNPMMAVPFIFAPVVSGLITYSALYFGFVPLFTAVQVPWTTPPILSGFLVGGVPAAILQGIVLSISFFIYFPFLKKIDSANCKKERQRSEERRVGKECRSRWSP
;
A
#
# COMPACT_ATOMS: atom_id res chain seq x y z
N SER A 1 27.83 11.65 1.84
CA SER A 1 27.88 11.71 0.38
C SER A 1 26.50 11.50 -0.22
N SER A 2 26.09 12.38 -1.13
CA SER A 2 24.76 12.40 -1.78
C SER A 2 24.40 11.07 -2.47
N PHE A 3 25.39 10.34 -2.96
CA PHE A 3 25.23 9.08 -3.67
C PHE A 3 24.76 7.92 -2.76
N CYS A 4 25.28 7.85 -1.53
CA CYS A 4 24.86 6.83 -0.55
C CYS A 4 23.41 7.04 -0.09
N ARG A 5 23.00 8.30 0.08
CA ARG A 5 21.61 8.67 0.44
C ARG A 5 20.60 8.30 -0.66
N LYS A 6 20.95 8.45 -1.95
CA LYS A 6 20.06 8.06 -3.05
C LYS A 6 19.84 6.54 -3.11
N LYS A 7 20.90 5.75 -2.95
CA LYS A 7 20.81 4.28 -2.93
C LYS A 7 19.98 3.77 -1.74
N LEU A 8 20.17 4.35 -0.55
CA LEU A 8 19.41 3.96 0.65
C LEU A 8 17.90 4.15 0.45
N LYS A 9 17.48 5.22 -0.22
CA LYS A 9 16.06 5.50 -0.51
C LYS A 9 15.43 4.41 -1.37
N CYS A 10 16.08 3.99 -2.45
CA CYS A 10 15.57 2.91 -3.32
C CYS A 10 15.51 1.56 -2.60
N VAL A 11 16.49 1.29 -1.73
CA VAL A 11 16.53 0.05 -0.93
C VAL A 11 15.35 -0.01 0.04
N ILE A 12 15.04 1.07 0.74
CA ILE A 12 13.92 1.14 1.68
C ILE A 12 12.59 0.85 0.98
N VAL A 13 12.35 1.49 -0.17
CA VAL A 13 11.12 1.37 -0.96
C VAL A 13 10.87 -0.08 -1.39
N PHE A 14 11.94 -0.76 -1.80
CA PHE A 14 11.87 -2.14 -2.25
C PHE A 14 11.82 -3.14 -1.08
N LEU A 15 12.58 -2.89 -0.02
CA LEU A 15 12.77 -3.85 1.05
C LEU A 15 11.50 -4.07 1.89
N CYS A 16 10.69 -3.03 2.12
CA CYS A 16 9.45 -3.14 2.88
C CYS A 16 8.50 -4.20 2.29
N PRO A 17 8.05 -4.08 1.02
CA PRO A 17 7.16 -5.07 0.44
C PRO A 17 7.85 -6.41 0.16
N PHE A 18 9.17 -6.41 -0.11
CA PHE A 18 9.94 -7.62 -0.36
C PHE A 18 9.97 -8.57 0.86
N LEU A 19 10.19 -8.04 2.06
CA LEU A 19 10.18 -8.84 3.29
C LEU A 19 8.81 -9.48 3.57
N TRP A 20 7.72 -8.81 3.21
CA TRP A 20 6.38 -9.36 3.35
C TRP A 20 6.13 -10.60 2.49
N LEU A 21 6.83 -10.76 1.36
CA LEU A 21 6.72 -11.97 0.55
C LEU A 21 7.20 -13.23 1.28
N PHE A 22 8.08 -13.06 2.25
CA PHE A 22 8.58 -14.13 3.12
C PHE A 22 7.81 -14.24 4.45
N GLY A 23 6.71 -13.49 4.60
CA GLY A 23 5.92 -13.47 5.83
C GLY A 23 6.55 -12.64 6.98
N LEU A 24 7.59 -11.87 6.69
CA LEU A 24 8.21 -10.96 7.66
C LEU A 24 7.51 -9.59 7.60
N HIS A 25 7.26 -8.98 8.76
CA HIS A 25 6.63 -7.65 8.82
C HIS A 25 7.62 -6.56 8.36
N GLY A 26 7.78 -6.44 7.03
CA GLY A 26 8.80 -5.61 6.40
C GLY A 26 8.72 -4.13 6.80
N SER A 27 7.51 -3.58 6.91
CA SER A 27 7.33 -2.18 7.30
C SER A 27 7.85 -1.91 8.70
N ALA A 28 7.57 -2.78 9.68
CA ALA A 28 8.06 -2.62 11.05
C ALA A 28 9.59 -2.75 11.13
N MET A 29 10.16 -3.75 10.44
CA MET A 29 11.61 -3.99 10.44
C MET A 29 12.38 -2.83 9.81
N VAL A 30 11.94 -2.40 8.62
CA VAL A 30 12.61 -1.32 7.89
C VAL A 30 12.41 0.02 8.62
N ASN A 31 11.19 0.30 9.11
CA ASN A 31 10.90 1.52 9.84
C ASN A 31 11.76 1.63 11.12
N GLY A 32 11.90 0.53 11.87
CA GLY A 32 12.77 0.50 13.06
C GLY A 32 14.22 0.91 12.79
N LEU A 33 14.74 0.61 11.59
CA LEU A 33 16.11 0.97 11.21
C LEU A 33 16.24 2.41 10.66
N VAL A 34 15.24 2.88 9.90
CA VAL A 34 15.38 4.15 9.16
C VAL A 34 14.66 5.32 9.82
N SER A 35 13.70 5.06 10.71
CA SER A 35 12.88 6.09 11.37
C SER A 35 13.70 7.19 12.05
N PRO A 36 14.80 6.92 12.77
CA PRO A 36 15.60 8.00 13.37
C PRO A 36 16.11 9.01 12.34
N VAL A 37 16.55 8.52 11.17
CA VAL A 37 17.08 9.39 10.09
C VAL A 37 15.92 10.14 9.41
N LEU A 38 14.79 9.50 9.19
CA LEU A 38 13.63 10.12 8.56
C LEU A 38 12.98 11.18 9.46
N GLN A 39 12.93 10.93 10.77
CA GLN A 39 12.46 11.91 11.75
C GLN A 39 13.39 13.10 11.86
N ALA A 40 14.72 12.88 11.85
CA ALA A 40 15.69 13.97 11.82
C ALA A 40 15.49 14.87 10.58
N ASN A 41 15.21 14.29 9.41
CA ASN A 41 14.86 15.05 8.21
C ASN A 41 13.57 15.86 8.38
N SER A 42 12.55 15.29 9.04
CA SER A 42 11.29 15.99 9.32
C SER A 42 11.50 17.18 10.26
N LEU A 43 12.34 17.02 11.28
CA LEU A 43 12.69 18.07 12.23
C LEU A 43 13.51 19.18 11.56
N ALA A 44 14.50 18.83 10.73
CA ALA A 44 15.27 19.80 9.95
C ALA A 44 14.36 20.65 9.03
N ASN A 45 13.35 20.04 8.40
CA ASN A 45 12.36 20.78 7.63
C ASN A 45 11.56 21.76 8.51
N ALA A 46 11.17 21.34 9.72
CA ALA A 46 10.47 22.21 10.66
C ALA A 46 11.33 23.38 11.14
N GLU A 47 12.63 23.16 11.36
CA GLU A 47 13.58 24.21 11.73
C GLU A 47 13.75 25.27 10.63
N ILE A 48 13.84 24.84 9.35
CA ILE A 48 13.90 25.75 8.20
C ILE A 48 12.64 26.65 8.19
N LEU A 49 11.46 26.06 8.37
CA LEU A 49 10.22 26.82 8.42
C LEU A 49 10.15 27.77 9.62
N ALA A 50 10.59 27.31 10.79
CA ALA A 50 10.64 28.12 12.02
C ALA A 50 11.62 29.30 11.92
N SER A 51 12.69 29.18 11.12
CA SER A 51 13.60 30.27 10.83
C SER A 51 13.05 31.37 9.90
N GLY A 52 11.79 31.22 9.43
CA GLY A 52 11.13 32.14 8.50
C GLY A 52 11.59 31.98 7.06
N GLN A 53 12.35 30.95 6.74
CA GLN A 53 12.75 30.63 5.38
C GLN A 53 11.67 29.78 4.67
N GLU A 54 11.56 29.97 3.37
CA GLU A 54 10.69 29.16 2.55
C GLU A 54 11.21 27.71 2.49
N LEU A 55 10.35 26.75 2.80
CA LEU A 55 10.72 25.33 2.83
C LEU A 55 10.77 24.76 1.41
N THR A 56 11.94 24.84 0.79
CA THR A 56 12.22 24.33 -0.55
C THR A 56 13.46 23.43 -0.54
N VAL A 57 13.58 22.60 -1.58
CA VAL A 57 14.79 21.75 -1.76
C VAL A 57 16.04 22.59 -1.94
N ALA A 58 15.90 23.80 -2.54
CA ALA A 58 17.02 24.74 -2.73
C ALA A 58 17.55 25.29 -1.39
N ASN A 59 16.68 25.49 -0.40
CA ASN A 59 17.02 25.95 0.95
C ASN A 59 17.43 24.80 1.89
N GLY A 60 17.74 23.63 1.35
CA GLY A 60 18.20 22.48 2.13
C GLY A 60 17.07 21.57 2.66
N GLY A 61 15.82 21.80 2.24
CA GLY A 61 14.69 20.97 2.63
C GLY A 61 14.82 19.52 2.17
N HIS A 62 14.42 18.60 3.04
CA HIS A 62 14.47 17.16 2.81
C HIS A 62 13.15 16.65 2.25
N ILE A 63 13.18 15.96 1.08
CA ILE A 63 12.00 15.37 0.46
C ILE A 63 11.58 14.09 1.21
N VAL A 64 12.54 13.23 1.56
CA VAL A 64 12.26 11.95 2.19
C VAL A 64 12.31 12.10 3.70
N THR A 65 11.13 12.15 4.27
CA THR A 65 10.82 12.32 5.69
C THR A 65 10.05 11.09 6.20
N GLN A 66 9.76 11.05 7.50
CA GLN A 66 8.91 9.98 8.06
C GLN A 66 7.51 9.99 7.42
N GLN A 67 6.93 11.18 7.23
CA GLN A 67 5.61 11.35 6.60
C GLN A 67 5.57 10.86 5.15
N PHE A 68 6.67 11.04 4.40
CA PHE A 68 6.80 10.49 3.06
C PHE A 68 6.67 8.96 3.06
N LEU A 69 7.33 8.29 4.01
CA LEU A 69 7.24 6.83 4.14
C LEU A 69 5.84 6.40 4.59
N ASP A 70 5.35 6.95 5.72
CA ASP A 70 4.15 6.47 6.39
C ASP A 70 2.87 6.82 5.63
N GLN A 71 2.78 8.03 5.04
CA GLN A 71 1.55 8.54 4.46
C GLN A 71 1.45 8.38 2.93
N PHE A 72 2.54 8.03 2.24
CA PHE A 72 2.52 7.90 0.78
C PHE A 72 3.04 6.56 0.28
N MET A 73 4.02 5.97 0.92
CA MET A 73 4.56 4.68 0.50
C MET A 73 3.91 3.48 1.17
N THR A 74 3.55 3.63 2.44
CA THR A 74 2.89 2.58 3.22
C THR A 74 1.45 2.95 3.60
N VAL A 75 0.89 3.98 2.98
CA VAL A 75 -0.53 4.30 3.12
C VAL A 75 -1.38 3.09 2.72
N THR A 76 -2.40 2.79 3.49
CA THR A 76 -3.21 1.56 3.39
C THR A 76 -2.43 0.27 3.65
N GLY A 77 -1.32 0.38 4.38
CA GLY A 77 -0.42 -0.70 4.74
C GLY A 77 0.61 -1.06 3.66
N ALA A 78 1.44 -2.05 3.93
CA ALA A 78 2.45 -2.49 2.97
C ALA A 78 1.80 -2.90 1.64
N GLY A 79 2.36 -2.42 0.52
CA GLY A 79 1.87 -2.75 -0.82
C GLY A 79 0.72 -1.89 -1.34
N LEU A 80 0.24 -0.88 -0.61
CA LEU A 80 -0.90 -0.02 -1.02
C LEU A 80 -2.15 -0.84 -1.38
N THR A 81 -2.58 -1.71 -0.50
CA THR A 81 -3.56 -2.77 -0.80
C THR A 81 -5.02 -2.32 -0.86
N LEU A 82 -5.36 -1.06 -0.51
CA LEU A 82 -6.74 -0.57 -0.58
C LEU A 82 -7.34 -0.71 -1.98
N GLY A 83 -6.55 -0.47 -3.03
CA GLY A 83 -6.97 -0.69 -4.41
C GLY A 83 -7.34 -2.15 -4.68
N ALA A 84 -6.60 -3.09 -4.09
CA ALA A 84 -6.91 -4.51 -4.18
C ALA A 84 -8.21 -4.87 -3.42
N VAL A 85 -8.40 -4.34 -2.22
CA VAL A 85 -9.63 -4.51 -1.44
C VAL A 85 -10.84 -3.99 -2.19
N PHE A 86 -10.73 -2.78 -2.76
CA PHE A 86 -11.80 -2.18 -3.55
C PHE A 86 -12.17 -3.04 -4.77
N PHE A 87 -11.15 -3.57 -5.48
CA PHE A 87 -11.41 -4.52 -6.57
C PHE A 87 -12.19 -5.76 -6.07
N MET A 88 -11.76 -6.35 -4.96
CA MET A 88 -12.37 -7.55 -4.42
C MET A 88 -13.82 -7.32 -3.99
N THR A 89 -14.12 -6.16 -3.42
CA THR A 89 -15.48 -5.83 -2.96
C THR A 89 -16.43 -5.56 -4.13
N VAL A 90 -15.97 -4.81 -5.15
CA VAL A 90 -16.85 -4.28 -6.21
C VAL A 90 -16.81 -5.14 -7.47
N PHE A 91 -15.63 -5.58 -7.91
CA PHE A 91 -15.41 -6.19 -9.22
C PHE A 91 -15.24 -7.71 -9.19
N ALA A 92 -14.93 -8.31 -8.04
CA ALA A 92 -14.70 -9.75 -7.96
C ALA A 92 -15.97 -10.54 -8.26
N LYS A 93 -15.83 -11.59 -9.08
CA LYS A 93 -16.88 -12.56 -9.46
C LYS A 93 -16.86 -13.80 -8.57
N SER A 94 -15.68 -14.18 -8.05
CA SER A 94 -15.49 -15.26 -7.10
C SER A 94 -16.14 -14.89 -5.76
N LYS A 95 -16.96 -15.80 -5.21
CA LYS A 95 -17.59 -15.63 -3.90
C LYS A 95 -16.54 -15.44 -2.81
N LYS A 96 -15.49 -16.25 -2.86
CA LYS A 96 -14.38 -16.18 -1.91
C LYS A 96 -13.76 -14.78 -1.87
N TYR A 97 -13.44 -14.19 -3.02
CA TYR A 97 -12.80 -12.87 -3.05
C TYR A 97 -13.74 -11.75 -2.66
N ARG A 98 -15.01 -11.83 -3.02
CA ARG A 98 -16.01 -10.85 -2.59
C ARG A 98 -16.21 -10.86 -1.08
N GLU A 99 -16.29 -12.02 -0.46
CA GLU A 99 -16.39 -12.16 1.00
C GLU A 99 -15.15 -11.60 1.70
N LEU A 100 -13.95 -11.94 1.19
CA LEU A 100 -12.69 -11.40 1.72
C LEU A 100 -12.60 -9.87 1.56
N GLY A 101 -13.00 -9.34 0.41
CA GLY A 101 -13.05 -7.90 0.18
C GLY A 101 -13.95 -7.19 1.17
N ASN A 102 -15.16 -7.69 1.39
CA ASN A 102 -16.11 -7.12 2.34
C ASN A 102 -15.59 -7.15 3.79
N LEU A 103 -14.95 -8.24 4.20
CA LEU A 103 -14.35 -8.37 5.53
C LEU A 103 -13.15 -7.44 5.73
N ALA A 104 -12.35 -7.24 4.68
CA ALA A 104 -11.14 -6.44 4.74
C ALA A 104 -11.37 -4.94 4.49
N LEU A 105 -12.54 -4.54 3.99
CA LEU A 105 -12.81 -3.15 3.60
C LEU A 105 -12.67 -2.17 4.76
N LEU A 106 -13.30 -2.47 5.89
CA LEU A 106 -13.25 -1.61 7.07
C LEU A 106 -11.83 -1.52 7.67
N PRO A 107 -11.12 -2.63 7.94
CA PRO A 107 -9.72 -2.58 8.35
C PRO A 107 -8.82 -1.82 7.36
N ALA A 108 -8.95 -2.08 6.07
CA ALA A 108 -8.12 -1.43 5.04
C ALA A 108 -8.33 0.09 4.99
N PHE A 109 -9.53 0.58 5.29
CA PHE A 109 -9.80 2.00 5.41
C PHE A 109 -9.00 2.67 6.55
N PHE A 110 -8.67 1.91 7.59
CA PHE A 110 -7.80 2.34 8.70
C PHE A 110 -6.34 1.87 8.54
N ASN A 111 -5.91 1.62 7.31
CA ASN A 111 -4.54 1.22 6.97
C ASN A 111 -4.12 -0.16 7.51
N ILE A 112 -5.07 -0.99 7.96
CA ILE A 112 -4.82 -2.36 8.44
C ILE A 112 -5.01 -3.33 7.28
N ASN A 113 -3.94 -3.92 6.78
CA ASN A 113 -3.97 -4.75 5.58
C ASN A 113 -3.56 -6.22 5.80
N GLU A 114 -3.32 -6.63 7.03
CA GLU A 114 -2.98 -8.00 7.41
C GLU A 114 -4.07 -8.98 6.96
N SER A 115 -5.34 -8.57 7.06
CA SER A 115 -6.48 -9.37 6.60
C SER A 115 -6.36 -9.75 5.13
N ILE A 116 -5.88 -8.86 4.28
CA ILE A 116 -5.65 -9.12 2.85
C ILE A 116 -4.39 -9.92 2.63
N ILE A 117 -3.29 -9.58 3.28
CA ILE A 117 -1.99 -10.23 3.08
C ILE A 117 -2.06 -11.73 3.39
N PHE A 118 -2.76 -12.09 4.48
CA PHE A 118 -2.88 -13.49 4.90
C PHE A 118 -4.06 -14.24 4.26
N SER A 119 -5.15 -13.57 3.93
CA SER A 119 -6.33 -14.20 3.34
C SER A 119 -6.23 -14.42 1.84
N THR A 120 -5.60 -13.50 1.13
CA THR A 120 -5.16 -13.71 -0.25
C THR A 120 -3.74 -14.23 -0.18
N PRO A 121 -3.39 -15.27 -0.95
CA PRO A 121 -2.03 -15.77 -0.94
C PRO A 121 -1.09 -14.75 -1.61
N ILE A 122 -0.79 -13.63 -0.91
CA ILE A 122 0.22 -12.65 -1.33
C ILE A 122 1.59 -13.21 -0.96
N VAL A 123 1.69 -13.76 0.25
CA VAL A 123 2.91 -14.43 0.72
C VAL A 123 3.21 -15.63 -0.19
N MET A 124 4.42 -15.66 -0.72
CA MET A 124 4.93 -16.71 -1.63
C MET A 124 4.16 -16.87 -2.96
N ASN A 125 3.34 -15.91 -3.34
CA ASN A 125 2.66 -15.92 -4.62
C ASN A 125 3.33 -14.94 -5.61
N PRO A 126 4.09 -15.44 -6.60
CA PRO A 126 4.83 -14.58 -7.52
C PRO A 126 3.91 -13.66 -8.35
N MET A 127 2.66 -14.06 -8.62
CA MET A 127 1.73 -13.24 -9.38
C MET A 127 1.25 -12.02 -8.58
N MET A 128 1.06 -12.16 -7.26
CA MET A 128 0.68 -11.05 -6.39
C MET A 128 1.88 -10.26 -5.88
N ALA A 129 3.08 -10.87 -5.88
CA ALA A 129 4.32 -10.20 -5.52
C ALA A 129 4.61 -8.99 -6.41
N VAL A 130 4.34 -9.11 -7.71
CA VAL A 130 4.61 -8.04 -8.68
C VAL A 130 3.84 -6.75 -8.34
N PRO A 131 2.50 -6.73 -8.29
CA PRO A 131 1.77 -5.50 -7.93
C PRO A 131 2.06 -5.03 -6.50
N PHE A 132 2.30 -5.96 -5.57
CA PHE A 132 2.58 -5.65 -4.17
C PHE A 132 3.89 -4.89 -3.96
N ILE A 133 4.94 -5.21 -4.74
CA ILE A 133 6.21 -4.48 -4.73
C ILE A 133 6.12 -3.22 -5.61
N PHE A 134 5.46 -3.33 -6.77
CA PHE A 134 5.49 -2.26 -7.76
C PHE A 134 4.66 -1.05 -7.35
N ALA A 135 3.52 -1.24 -6.68
CA ALA A 135 2.65 -0.14 -6.26
C ALA A 135 3.35 0.86 -5.31
N PRO A 136 4.03 0.44 -4.20
CA PRO A 136 4.78 1.37 -3.36
C PRO A 136 5.95 2.07 -4.08
N VAL A 137 6.62 1.37 -5.00
CA VAL A 137 7.71 1.97 -5.79
C VAL A 137 7.18 3.10 -6.67
N VAL A 138 6.10 2.86 -7.39
CA VAL A 138 5.45 3.88 -8.24
C VAL A 138 4.92 5.04 -7.39
N SER A 139 4.28 4.75 -6.25
CA SER A 139 3.83 5.76 -5.30
C SER A 139 4.99 6.65 -4.82
N GLY A 140 6.09 6.02 -4.41
CA GLY A 140 7.29 6.74 -3.96
C GLY A 140 7.88 7.64 -5.04
N LEU A 141 7.92 7.18 -6.29
CA LEU A 141 8.42 7.98 -7.43
C LEU A 141 7.51 9.17 -7.74
N ILE A 142 6.20 8.97 -7.74
CA ILE A 142 5.21 10.04 -7.99
C ILE A 142 5.28 11.07 -6.87
N THR A 143 5.26 10.63 -5.60
CA THR A 143 5.35 11.50 -4.45
C THR A 143 6.67 12.28 -4.42
N TYR A 144 7.79 11.61 -4.70
CA TYR A 144 9.10 12.27 -4.80
C TYR A 144 9.10 13.37 -5.86
N SER A 145 8.55 13.06 -7.04
CA SER A 145 8.46 14.03 -8.14
C SER A 145 7.56 15.22 -7.78
N ALA A 146 6.40 14.96 -7.17
CA ALA A 146 5.48 16.02 -6.76
C ALA A 146 6.11 16.98 -5.74
N LEU A 147 6.83 16.46 -4.75
CA LEU A 147 7.55 17.26 -3.75
C LEU A 147 8.76 17.98 -4.36
N TYR A 148 9.48 17.33 -5.29
CA TYR A 148 10.65 17.92 -5.94
C TYR A 148 10.29 19.12 -6.83
N PHE A 149 9.19 19.01 -7.58
CA PHE A 149 8.70 20.10 -8.44
C PHE A 149 7.88 21.16 -7.69
N GLY A 150 7.63 20.98 -6.40
CA GLY A 150 6.91 21.94 -5.57
C GLY A 150 5.39 21.91 -5.76
N PHE A 151 4.81 20.90 -6.42
CA PHE A 151 3.35 20.72 -6.50
C PHE A 151 2.71 20.47 -5.14
N VAL A 152 3.47 19.90 -4.22
CA VAL A 152 3.08 19.62 -2.84
C VAL A 152 4.18 20.20 -1.93
N PRO A 153 3.83 20.88 -0.84
CA PRO A 153 4.83 21.39 0.10
C PRO A 153 5.62 20.24 0.74
N LEU A 154 6.88 20.48 1.06
CA LEU A 154 7.70 19.52 1.78
C LEU A 154 7.11 19.29 3.18
N PHE A 155 7.14 18.03 3.62
CA PHE A 155 6.55 17.64 4.90
C PHE A 155 7.44 18.06 6.07
N THR A 156 6.81 18.55 7.12
CA THR A 156 7.43 18.98 8.38
C THR A 156 7.32 17.89 9.45
N ALA A 157 7.54 18.25 10.71
CA ALA A 157 7.48 17.32 11.85
C ALA A 157 6.06 16.94 12.30
N VAL A 158 5.01 17.31 11.56
CA VAL A 158 3.63 16.94 11.89
C VAL A 158 3.48 15.42 11.86
N GLN A 159 3.19 14.84 13.02
CA GLN A 159 2.97 13.40 13.16
C GLN A 159 1.48 13.09 13.09
N VAL A 160 1.11 12.20 12.20
CA VAL A 160 -0.27 11.71 12.04
C VAL A 160 -0.26 10.22 12.37
N PRO A 161 -1.18 9.73 13.23
CA PRO A 161 -1.30 8.31 13.51
C PRO A 161 -1.41 7.48 12.22
N TRP A 162 -0.71 6.37 12.15
CA TRP A 162 -0.70 5.51 10.96
C TRP A 162 -2.09 4.93 10.62
N THR A 163 -2.97 4.82 11.61
CA THR A 163 -4.37 4.37 11.44
C THR A 163 -5.30 5.44 10.87
N THR A 164 -4.79 6.67 10.63
CA THR A 164 -5.63 7.73 10.07
C THR A 164 -6.03 7.38 8.64
N PRO A 165 -7.32 7.51 8.30
CA PRO A 165 -7.80 7.20 6.95
C PRO A 165 -7.02 7.91 5.86
N PRO A 166 -6.79 7.26 4.70
CA PRO A 166 -6.21 7.90 3.53
C PRO A 166 -7.00 9.16 3.13
N ILE A 167 -6.34 10.08 2.44
CA ILE A 167 -6.83 11.42 2.08
C ILE A 167 -6.87 12.36 3.28
N LEU A 168 -7.47 11.96 4.41
CA LEU A 168 -7.44 12.76 5.64
C LEU A 168 -6.00 12.88 6.18
N SER A 169 -5.25 11.78 6.19
CA SER A 169 -3.84 11.78 6.61
C SER A 169 -2.98 12.67 5.71
N GLY A 170 -3.18 12.65 4.39
CA GLY A 170 -2.52 13.54 3.45
C GLY A 170 -2.86 15.00 3.70
N PHE A 171 -4.14 15.29 3.94
CA PHE A 171 -4.59 16.65 4.27
C PHE A 171 -3.93 17.19 5.55
N LEU A 172 -3.82 16.38 6.58
CA LEU A 172 -3.20 16.79 7.87
C LEU A 172 -1.69 17.03 7.73
N VAL A 173 -1.00 16.31 6.85
CA VAL A 173 0.46 16.40 6.69
C VAL A 173 0.87 17.53 5.75
N GLY A 174 0.12 17.77 4.66
CA GLY A 174 0.54 18.72 3.62
C GLY A 174 -0.60 19.48 2.97
N GLY A 175 -1.78 19.55 3.62
CA GLY A 175 -2.95 20.28 3.14
C GLY A 175 -3.62 19.65 1.92
N VAL A 176 -4.39 20.45 1.21
CA VAL A 176 -5.16 20.01 0.03
C VAL A 176 -4.29 19.39 -1.07
N PRO A 177 -3.12 19.95 -1.43
CA PRO A 177 -2.27 19.35 -2.47
C PRO A 177 -1.81 17.92 -2.11
N ALA A 178 -1.48 17.68 -0.85
CA ALA A 178 -1.06 16.36 -0.38
C ALA A 178 -2.22 15.35 -0.34
N ALA A 179 -3.43 15.80 0.01
CA ALA A 179 -4.64 14.98 -0.07
C ALA A 179 -4.96 14.56 -1.51
N ILE A 180 -4.86 15.46 -2.46
CA ILE A 180 -5.05 15.18 -3.89
C ILE A 180 -3.99 14.19 -4.37
N LEU A 181 -2.71 14.40 -4.02
CA LEU A 181 -1.64 13.49 -4.36
C LEU A 181 -1.90 12.08 -3.82
N GLN A 182 -2.39 11.97 -2.59
CA GLN A 182 -2.74 10.68 -1.97
C GLN A 182 -3.88 9.99 -2.74
N GLY A 183 -4.90 10.73 -3.16
CA GLY A 183 -5.99 10.24 -4.03
C GLY A 183 -5.48 9.72 -5.38
N ILE A 184 -4.52 10.42 -5.99
CA ILE A 184 -3.87 9.99 -7.25
C ILE A 184 -3.11 8.68 -7.03
N VAL A 185 -2.31 8.60 -5.98
CA VAL A 185 -1.53 7.41 -5.62
C VAL A 185 -2.43 6.19 -5.40
N LEU A 186 -3.54 6.36 -4.68
CA LEU A 186 -4.51 5.29 -4.45
C LEU A 186 -5.19 4.83 -5.74
N SER A 187 -5.53 5.76 -6.62
CA SER A 187 -6.11 5.44 -7.93
C SER A 187 -5.13 4.65 -8.79
N ILE A 188 -3.87 5.06 -8.84
CA ILE A 188 -2.81 4.35 -9.57
C ILE A 188 -2.60 2.96 -8.99
N SER A 189 -2.58 2.82 -7.67
CA SER A 189 -2.51 1.51 -7.01
C SER A 189 -3.63 0.58 -7.47
N PHE A 190 -4.88 1.06 -7.52
CA PHE A 190 -6.01 0.30 -8.04
C PHE A 190 -5.75 -0.22 -9.46
N PHE A 191 -5.28 0.65 -10.38
CA PHE A 191 -4.99 0.24 -11.75
C PHE A 191 -3.83 -0.76 -11.86
N ILE A 192 -2.82 -0.66 -10.99
CA ILE A 192 -1.72 -1.62 -10.93
C ILE A 192 -2.24 -3.01 -10.51
N TYR A 193 -3.09 -3.09 -9.48
CA TYR A 193 -3.63 -4.35 -8.98
C TYR A 193 -4.68 -4.97 -9.93
N PHE A 194 -5.42 -4.16 -10.66
CA PHE A 194 -6.58 -4.57 -11.46
C PHE A 194 -6.31 -5.77 -12.40
N PRO A 195 -5.28 -5.76 -13.28
CA PRO A 195 -5.04 -6.85 -14.21
C PRO A 195 -4.68 -8.17 -13.53
N PHE A 196 -3.91 -8.09 -12.44
CA PHE A 196 -3.48 -9.26 -11.68
C PHE A 196 -4.66 -9.91 -10.94
N LEU A 197 -5.44 -9.12 -10.25
CA LEU A 197 -6.60 -9.59 -9.51
C LEU A 197 -7.68 -10.14 -10.44
N LYS A 198 -7.94 -9.51 -11.57
CA LYS A 198 -8.87 -10.01 -12.58
C LYS A 198 -8.49 -11.40 -13.09
N LYS A 199 -7.19 -11.63 -13.30
CA LYS A 199 -6.67 -12.94 -13.73
C LYS A 199 -6.85 -14.01 -12.65
N ILE A 200 -6.53 -13.67 -11.40
CA ILE A 200 -6.64 -14.58 -10.26
C ILE A 200 -8.11 -14.86 -9.95
N ASP A 201 -8.97 -13.86 -9.98
CA ASP A 201 -10.42 -13.99 -9.78
C ASP A 201 -11.04 -14.96 -10.79
N SER A 202 -10.68 -14.81 -12.08
CA SER A 202 -11.13 -15.72 -13.14
C SER A 202 -10.71 -17.18 -12.90
N ALA A 203 -9.48 -17.39 -12.40
CA ALA A 203 -8.99 -18.72 -12.05
C ALA A 203 -9.75 -19.32 -10.86
N ASN A 204 -10.09 -18.50 -9.86
CA ASN A 204 -10.87 -18.94 -8.70
C ASN A 204 -12.33 -19.26 -9.07
N CYS A 205 -12.96 -18.46 -9.92
CA CYS A 205 -14.30 -18.77 -10.43
C CYS A 205 -14.35 -20.15 -11.11
N LYS A 206 -13.33 -20.51 -11.89
CA LYS A 206 -13.25 -21.84 -12.51
C LYS A 206 -13.16 -22.95 -11.44
N LYS A 207 -12.31 -22.77 -10.43
CA LYS A 207 -12.16 -23.72 -9.32
C LYS A 207 -13.45 -23.85 -8.50
N GLU A 208 -14.15 -22.76 -8.25
CA GLU A 208 -15.43 -22.76 -7.54
C GLU A 208 -16.51 -23.54 -8.32
N ARG A 209 -16.56 -23.38 -9.65
CA ARG A 209 -17.47 -24.15 -10.52
C ARG A 209 -17.16 -25.64 -10.47
N GLN A 210 -15.90 -26.04 -10.65
CA GLN A 210 -15.49 -27.44 -10.58
C GLN A 210 -15.88 -28.07 -9.24
N ARG A 211 -15.58 -27.41 -8.12
CA ARG A 211 -15.96 -27.90 -6.79
C ARG A 211 -17.48 -28.01 -6.61
N SER A 212 -18.25 -27.11 -7.20
CA SER A 212 -19.73 -27.18 -7.12
C SER A 212 -20.28 -28.34 -7.93
N GLU A 213 -19.70 -28.64 -9.09
CA GLU A 213 -20.03 -29.79 -9.92
C GLU A 213 -19.68 -31.12 -9.24
N GLU A 214 -18.46 -31.23 -8.68
CA GLU A 214 -18.04 -32.40 -7.90
C GLU A 214 -18.96 -32.67 -6.71
N ARG A 215 -19.36 -31.63 -5.98
CA ARG A 215 -20.33 -31.75 -4.86
C ARG A 215 -21.72 -32.19 -5.34
N ARG A 216 -22.14 -31.74 -6.52
CA ARG A 216 -23.42 -32.14 -7.10
C ARG A 216 -23.41 -33.62 -7.48
N VAL A 217 -22.38 -34.05 -8.20
CA VAL A 217 -22.21 -35.48 -8.57
C VAL A 217 -22.09 -36.36 -7.33
N GLY A 218 -21.31 -35.96 -6.32
CA GLY A 218 -21.23 -36.70 -5.07
C GLY A 218 -22.56 -36.84 -4.30
N LYS A 219 -23.42 -35.82 -4.35
CA LYS A 219 -24.76 -35.89 -3.77
C LYS A 219 -25.67 -36.81 -4.58
N GLU A 220 -25.63 -36.74 -5.90
CA GLU A 220 -26.42 -37.61 -6.78
C GLU A 220 -26.01 -39.09 -6.63
N CYS A 221 -24.72 -39.39 -6.53
CA CYS A 221 -24.23 -40.73 -6.22
C CYS A 221 -24.72 -41.22 -4.86
N ARG A 222 -24.67 -40.35 -3.82
CA ARG A 222 -25.12 -40.73 -2.47
C ARG A 222 -26.60 -41.00 -2.40
N SER A 223 -27.45 -40.24 -3.11
CA SER A 223 -28.88 -40.44 -3.16
C SER A 223 -29.29 -41.71 -3.90
N ARG A 224 -28.45 -42.22 -4.83
CA ARG A 224 -28.68 -43.50 -5.51
C ARG A 224 -28.36 -44.73 -4.65
N TRP A 225 -27.57 -44.55 -3.60
CA TRP A 225 -27.13 -45.64 -2.72
C TRP A 225 -27.76 -45.59 -1.32
N SER A 226 -28.68 -44.65 -1.07
CA SER A 226 -29.51 -44.63 0.14
C SER A 226 -30.74 -45.51 -0.11
N PRO A 227 -30.94 -46.59 0.69
CA PRO A 227 -32.16 -47.40 0.62
C PRO A 227 -33.40 -46.60 1.00
#